data_3ff5f609c3f871e9cf1f615351deaa06
#
_entry.id   3ff5f609c3f871e9cf1f615351deaa06
#
_cell.length_a   1.000
_cell.length_b   1.000
_cell.length_c   1.000
_cell.angle_alpha   90.00
_cell.angle_beta   90.00
_cell.angle_gamma   90.00
#
_symmetry.space_group_name_H-M   'P 1'
#
loop_
_entity.id
_entity.type
_entity.pdbx_description
1 polymer ?
#
loop_
_entity_poly.entity_id
_entity_poly.type
_entity_poly.pdbx_seq_one_letter_code
_entity_poly.pdbx_strand_id
1 'polypeptide(L)'
;MTNKYYPASERGHFNFGWLDSHHSFSFGNWHDREKVHFGALRVLNDDTVVGGGGFDNQPHENMEIISIPLKGALSHKDSTGTEGFIYTNDVQIMSAGSGISHSEYNASHYDAVNILQIWIFPKQTGIKPRHDQRTFYPEGRKDQWQVVVSPRAEDHALWINQDARLALTHLSAGKALTYTPAFPGNGVYIFLLEGSVEVDGHRLQPRDGIGVSEMESLTLRTYTLAANVLAIEVPMFA
;
A
#
# COMPACT_ATOMS: atom_id res chain seq x y z
N MET A 1 -21.88 8.15 -5.08
CA MET A 1 -20.62 8.04 -4.28
C MET A 1 -20.95 7.29 -3.01
N THR A 2 -20.26 6.20 -2.75
CA THR A 2 -20.38 5.38 -1.53
C THR A 2 -19.05 5.42 -0.82
N ASN A 3 -19.05 5.59 0.50
CA ASN A 3 -17.81 5.58 1.29
C ASN A 3 -17.93 4.68 2.51
N LYS A 4 -16.79 4.19 2.97
CA LYS A 4 -16.63 3.48 4.25
C LYS A 4 -15.35 3.97 4.92
N TYR A 5 -15.50 4.46 6.15
CA TYR A 5 -14.40 4.91 7.00
C TYR A 5 -13.82 3.75 7.80
N TYR A 6 -12.50 3.70 7.90
CA TYR A 6 -11.73 2.67 8.60
C TYR A 6 -10.80 3.35 9.63
N PRO A 7 -11.25 3.55 10.88
CA PRO A 7 -10.42 4.14 11.92
C PRO A 7 -9.18 3.31 12.21
N ALA A 8 -8.05 3.96 12.41
CA ALA A 8 -6.79 3.27 12.77
C ALA A 8 -6.94 2.45 14.06
N SER A 9 -7.74 2.93 15.01
CA SER A 9 -8.03 2.24 16.28
C SER A 9 -8.81 0.93 16.16
N GLU A 10 -9.44 0.68 15.01
CA GLU A 10 -10.22 -0.53 14.75
C GLU A 10 -9.48 -1.55 13.89
N ARG A 11 -8.21 -1.30 13.56
CA ARG A 11 -7.37 -2.29 12.87
C ARG A 11 -7.09 -3.49 13.77
N GLY A 12 -6.90 -4.67 13.17
CA GLY A 12 -6.31 -5.80 13.89
C GLY A 12 -4.92 -5.41 14.37
N HIS A 13 -4.55 -5.80 15.59
CA HIS A 13 -3.26 -5.47 16.17
C HIS A 13 -2.63 -6.69 16.84
N PHE A 14 -1.40 -6.99 16.48
CA PHE A 14 -0.61 -8.06 17.05
C PHE A 14 0.81 -7.55 17.36
N ASN A 15 1.29 -7.88 18.54
CA ASN A 15 2.66 -7.60 18.93
C ASN A 15 3.33 -8.90 19.40
N PHE A 16 4.31 -9.37 18.63
CA PHE A 16 5.08 -10.59 18.91
C PHE A 16 6.45 -10.28 19.51
N GLY A 17 6.70 -9.04 19.94
CA GLY A 17 7.98 -8.57 20.42
C GLY A 17 8.92 -8.13 19.29
N TRP A 18 9.16 -8.99 18.31
CA TRP A 18 9.99 -8.66 17.14
C TRP A 18 9.19 -7.97 16.01
N LEU A 19 7.88 -8.15 15.97
CA LEU A 19 6.94 -7.59 15.00
C LEU A 19 5.76 -6.94 15.72
N ASP A 20 5.53 -5.68 15.45
CA ASP A 20 4.29 -4.95 15.79
C ASP A 20 3.51 -4.71 14.50
N SER A 21 2.39 -5.40 14.32
CA SER A 21 1.63 -5.46 13.07
C SER A 21 0.21 -4.97 13.23
N HIS A 22 -0.22 -4.03 12.37
CA HIS A 22 -1.57 -3.53 12.29
C HIS A 22 -2.19 -3.89 10.95
N HIS A 23 -3.39 -4.50 10.99
CA HIS A 23 -4.08 -5.01 9.81
C HIS A 23 -5.34 -4.19 9.51
N SER A 24 -5.41 -3.55 8.36
CA SER A 24 -6.63 -2.85 7.91
C SER A 24 -7.72 -3.82 7.46
N PHE A 25 -7.33 -4.98 6.96
CA PHE A 25 -8.22 -6.06 6.52
C PHE A 25 -7.87 -7.37 7.21
N SER A 26 -8.84 -8.28 7.29
CA SER A 26 -8.69 -9.60 7.93
C SER A 26 -7.45 -10.33 7.41
N PHE A 27 -6.56 -10.68 8.32
CA PHE A 27 -5.28 -11.30 8.02
C PHE A 27 -4.79 -12.17 9.19
N GLY A 28 -4.16 -13.30 8.89
CA GLY A 28 -3.68 -14.24 9.91
C GLY A 28 -4.82 -14.72 10.82
N ASN A 29 -4.65 -14.54 12.11
CA ASN A 29 -5.63 -14.93 13.13
C ASN A 29 -6.69 -13.86 13.43
N TRP A 30 -6.59 -12.69 12.82
CA TRP A 30 -7.61 -11.65 12.99
C TRP A 30 -8.63 -11.70 11.86
N HIS A 31 -9.90 -11.74 12.22
CA HIS A 31 -10.99 -11.77 11.27
C HIS A 31 -12.11 -10.83 11.68
N ASP A 32 -12.44 -9.89 10.80
CA ASP A 32 -13.60 -9.01 10.88
C ASP A 32 -14.38 -9.13 9.56
N ARG A 33 -15.62 -9.59 9.63
CA ARG A 33 -16.48 -9.83 8.44
C ARG A 33 -16.72 -8.56 7.63
N GLU A 34 -16.68 -7.41 8.28
CA GLU A 34 -16.87 -6.10 7.64
C GLU A 34 -15.57 -5.54 7.03
N LYS A 35 -14.42 -6.19 7.29
CA LYS A 35 -13.10 -5.75 6.87
C LYS A 35 -12.30 -6.91 6.24
N VAL A 36 -12.87 -7.55 5.21
CA VAL A 36 -12.19 -8.65 4.51
C VAL A 36 -11.36 -8.12 3.35
N HIS A 37 -11.88 -7.19 2.58
CA HIS A 37 -11.22 -6.56 1.44
C HIS A 37 -11.95 -5.26 1.04
N PHE A 38 -11.30 -4.44 0.22
CA PHE A 38 -11.93 -3.34 -0.50
C PHE A 38 -11.70 -3.55 -2.00
N GLY A 39 -12.73 -4.00 -2.73
CA GLY A 39 -12.53 -4.45 -4.10
C GLY A 39 -11.38 -5.47 -4.18
N ALA A 40 -10.47 -5.29 -5.12
CA ALA A 40 -9.30 -6.16 -5.27
C ALA A 40 -8.21 -5.95 -4.20
N LEU A 41 -8.28 -4.91 -3.38
CA LEU A 41 -7.37 -4.70 -2.25
C LEU A 41 -7.68 -5.68 -1.13
N ARG A 42 -6.79 -6.66 -0.94
CA ARG A 42 -6.99 -7.76 0.02
C ARG A 42 -6.26 -7.55 1.33
N VAL A 43 -5.06 -7.01 1.30
CA VAL A 43 -4.22 -6.80 2.48
C VAL A 43 -3.64 -5.39 2.47
N LEU A 44 -3.71 -4.74 3.61
CA LEU A 44 -2.94 -3.55 3.94
C LEU A 44 -2.47 -3.69 5.39
N ASN A 45 -1.24 -4.12 5.55
CA ASN A 45 -0.57 -4.27 6.84
C ASN A 45 0.46 -3.17 7.03
N ASP A 46 0.48 -2.62 8.22
CA ASP A 46 1.41 -1.61 8.70
C ASP A 46 2.27 -2.27 9.77
N ASP A 47 3.48 -2.63 9.39
CA ASP A 47 4.36 -3.49 10.16
C ASP A 47 5.59 -2.72 10.64
N THR A 48 5.90 -2.87 11.93
CA THR A 48 7.16 -2.40 12.51
C THR A 48 7.96 -3.61 12.96
N VAL A 49 9.14 -3.79 12.37
CA VAL A 49 10.02 -4.92 12.64
C VAL A 49 11.27 -4.41 13.36
N VAL A 50 11.61 -5.00 14.52
CA VAL A 50 12.81 -4.64 15.28
C VAL A 50 14.09 -4.95 14.51
N GLY A 51 15.21 -4.35 14.93
CA GLY A 51 16.52 -4.67 14.36
C GLY A 51 16.84 -6.16 14.41
N GLY A 52 17.30 -6.71 13.29
CA GLY A 52 17.61 -8.14 13.14
C GLY A 52 16.40 -9.06 12.96
N GLY A 53 15.17 -8.54 13.09
CA GLY A 53 13.95 -9.30 12.86
C GLY A 53 13.58 -9.39 11.38
N GLY A 54 12.66 -10.29 11.05
CA GLY A 54 12.19 -10.45 9.68
C GLY A 54 11.27 -11.65 9.50
N PHE A 55 10.83 -11.80 8.26
CA PHE A 55 9.96 -12.89 7.83
C PHE A 55 10.79 -13.91 7.06
N ASP A 56 10.77 -15.15 7.54
CA ASP A 56 11.35 -16.28 6.83
C ASP A 56 10.66 -16.53 5.50
N ASN A 57 11.18 -17.49 4.74
CA ASN A 57 10.68 -17.80 3.41
C ASN A 57 9.18 -18.08 3.38
N GLN A 58 8.43 -17.21 2.70
CA GLN A 58 6.98 -17.25 2.56
C GLN A 58 6.60 -17.57 1.11
N PRO A 59 5.84 -18.65 0.86
CA PRO A 59 5.32 -18.93 -0.47
C PRO A 59 4.06 -18.11 -0.76
N HIS A 60 3.96 -17.63 -2.01
CA HIS A 60 2.77 -16.94 -2.54
C HIS A 60 2.43 -17.46 -3.92
N GLU A 61 1.16 -17.40 -4.25
CA GLU A 61 0.61 -17.77 -5.55
C GLU A 61 -0.53 -16.82 -5.91
N ASN A 62 -0.58 -16.40 -7.18
CA ASN A 62 -1.66 -15.57 -7.72
C ASN A 62 -2.01 -14.36 -6.84
N MET A 63 -1.00 -13.56 -6.52
CA MET A 63 -1.13 -12.33 -5.74
C MET A 63 -0.13 -11.29 -6.23
N GLU A 64 -0.57 -10.03 -6.28
CA GLU A 64 0.30 -8.88 -6.49
C GLU A 64 0.68 -8.34 -5.10
N ILE A 65 1.97 -8.33 -4.78
CA ILE A 65 2.50 -7.99 -3.45
C ILE A 65 3.38 -6.76 -3.56
N ILE A 66 2.99 -5.69 -2.89
CA ILE A 66 3.71 -4.42 -2.90
C ILE A 66 4.27 -4.14 -1.50
N SER A 67 5.56 -3.82 -1.42
CA SER A 67 6.24 -3.42 -0.19
C SER A 67 6.70 -1.97 -0.30
N ILE A 68 6.32 -1.15 0.69
CA ILE A 68 6.67 0.26 0.77
C ILE A 68 7.29 0.55 2.13
N PRO A 69 8.62 0.64 2.25
CA PRO A 69 9.26 1.09 3.48
C PRO A 69 8.95 2.56 3.75
N LEU A 70 8.38 2.85 4.91
CA LEU A 70 8.10 4.21 5.38
C LEU A 70 9.28 4.77 6.18
N LYS A 71 10.02 3.88 6.85
CA LYS A 71 11.22 4.21 7.61
C LYS A 71 12.17 3.01 7.60
N GLY A 72 13.46 3.27 7.42
CA GLY A 72 14.49 2.21 7.39
C GLY A 72 14.59 1.51 6.06
N ALA A 73 15.05 0.26 6.06
CA ALA A 73 15.22 -0.55 4.87
C ALA A 73 14.95 -2.04 5.17
N LEU A 74 14.49 -2.76 4.13
CA LEU A 74 14.38 -4.21 4.12
C LEU A 74 15.48 -4.83 3.29
N SER A 75 15.93 -6.01 3.69
CA SER A 75 16.70 -6.96 2.89
C SER A 75 15.70 -7.97 2.31
N HIS A 76 15.71 -8.15 1.00
CA HIS A 76 14.80 -9.03 0.26
C HIS A 76 15.57 -10.10 -0.50
N LYS A 77 15.00 -11.32 -0.52
CA LYS A 77 15.48 -12.42 -1.36
C LYS A 77 14.29 -13.26 -1.80
N ASP A 78 14.25 -13.65 -3.08
CA ASP A 78 13.17 -14.45 -3.62
C ASP A 78 13.63 -15.61 -4.53
N SER A 79 12.69 -16.51 -4.83
CA SER A 79 12.93 -17.71 -5.64
C SER A 79 13.16 -17.45 -7.13
N THR A 80 13.01 -16.21 -7.62
CA THR A 80 13.41 -15.81 -8.98
C THR A 80 14.90 -15.53 -9.09
N GLY A 81 15.62 -15.53 -7.96
CA GLY A 81 17.04 -15.21 -7.85
C GLY A 81 17.31 -13.74 -7.59
N THR A 82 16.28 -12.94 -7.31
CA THR A 82 16.45 -11.54 -6.94
C THR A 82 16.85 -11.45 -5.47
N GLU A 83 17.86 -10.62 -5.19
CA GLU A 83 18.34 -10.32 -3.85
C GLU A 83 18.78 -8.85 -3.80
N GLY A 84 18.44 -8.15 -2.71
CA GLY A 84 18.81 -6.74 -2.55
C GLY A 84 18.14 -6.07 -1.37
N PHE A 85 18.21 -4.74 -1.38
CA PHE A 85 17.64 -3.90 -0.34
C PHE A 85 16.52 -3.03 -0.90
N ILE A 86 15.51 -2.77 -0.08
CA ILE A 86 14.42 -1.86 -0.35
C ILE A 86 14.51 -0.73 0.68
N TYR A 87 14.83 0.47 0.24
CA TYR A 87 15.02 1.63 1.12
C TYR A 87 13.75 2.47 1.20
N THR A 88 13.70 3.37 2.18
CA THR A 88 12.71 4.45 2.20
C THR A 88 12.72 5.20 0.87
N ASN A 89 11.56 5.50 0.32
CA ASN A 89 11.29 6.01 -1.03
C ASN A 89 11.40 4.98 -2.18
N ASP A 90 11.82 3.76 -1.92
CA ASP A 90 11.63 2.68 -2.88
C ASP A 90 10.20 2.12 -2.79
N VAL A 91 9.73 1.58 -3.89
CA VAL A 91 8.58 0.71 -3.97
C VAL A 91 9.01 -0.57 -4.66
N GLN A 92 8.67 -1.70 -4.07
CA GLN A 92 8.87 -3.03 -4.66
C GLN A 92 7.53 -3.64 -4.99
N ILE A 93 7.45 -4.35 -6.13
CA ILE A 93 6.32 -5.19 -6.47
C ILE A 93 6.79 -6.58 -6.89
N MET A 94 6.11 -7.61 -6.38
CA MET A 94 6.18 -8.98 -6.86
C MET A 94 4.83 -9.39 -7.42
N SER A 95 4.83 -9.96 -8.62
CA SER A 95 3.70 -10.74 -9.13
C SER A 95 3.98 -12.21 -8.84
N ALA A 96 3.23 -12.81 -7.92
CA ALA A 96 3.48 -14.20 -7.51
C ALA A 96 3.14 -15.20 -8.63
N GLY A 97 2.11 -14.91 -9.45
CA GLY A 97 1.76 -15.72 -10.60
C GLY A 97 1.65 -17.23 -10.28
N SER A 98 2.38 -18.06 -11.01
CA SER A 98 2.39 -19.51 -10.81
C SER A 98 3.13 -19.98 -9.55
N GLY A 99 3.71 -19.08 -8.79
CA GLY A 99 4.36 -19.35 -7.50
C GLY A 99 5.69 -18.62 -7.35
N ILE A 100 5.85 -17.91 -6.24
CA ILE A 100 7.09 -17.29 -5.78
C ILE A 100 7.22 -17.50 -4.28
N SER A 101 8.44 -17.64 -3.80
CA SER A 101 8.69 -17.58 -2.36
C SER A 101 9.74 -16.52 -2.08
N HIS A 102 9.58 -15.80 -0.97
CA HIS A 102 10.50 -14.74 -0.59
C HIS A 102 10.71 -14.67 0.92
N SER A 103 11.79 -14.01 1.31
CA SER A 103 12.08 -13.62 2.67
C SER A 103 12.36 -12.12 2.72
N GLU A 104 11.94 -11.48 3.80
CA GLU A 104 12.17 -10.06 4.06
C GLU A 104 12.65 -9.86 5.49
N TYR A 105 13.81 -9.24 5.65
CA TYR A 105 14.38 -8.94 6.96
C TYR A 105 14.63 -7.44 7.11
N ASN A 106 14.61 -6.97 8.34
CA ASN A 106 15.13 -5.64 8.64
C ASN A 106 16.62 -5.58 8.26
N ALA A 107 16.98 -4.64 7.39
CA ALA A 107 18.37 -4.47 6.96
C ALA A 107 19.29 -3.95 8.07
N SER A 108 18.74 -3.35 9.15
CA SER A 108 19.46 -2.92 10.34
C SER A 108 19.40 -3.98 11.42
N HIS A 109 20.49 -4.16 12.16
CA HIS A 109 20.51 -4.97 13.38
C HIS A 109 20.05 -4.20 14.63
N TYR A 110 19.91 -2.88 14.54
CA TYR A 110 19.70 -2.01 15.71
C TYR A 110 18.41 -1.21 15.63
N ASP A 111 18.11 -0.63 14.47
CA ASP A 111 16.98 0.28 14.28
C ASP A 111 15.77 -0.46 13.74
N ALA A 112 14.57 -0.08 14.17
CA ALA A 112 13.35 -0.64 13.63
C ALA A 112 13.06 -0.13 12.21
N VAL A 113 12.48 -1.00 11.39
CA VAL A 113 11.93 -0.65 10.08
C VAL A 113 10.41 -0.60 10.16
N ASN A 114 9.78 0.41 9.54
CA ASN A 114 8.33 0.46 9.35
C ASN A 114 8.00 0.34 7.87
N ILE A 115 7.15 -0.62 7.54
CA ILE A 115 6.78 -0.96 6.16
C ILE A 115 5.27 -1.10 6.00
N LEU A 116 4.77 -0.80 4.81
CA LEU A 116 3.46 -1.24 4.36
C LEU A 116 3.60 -2.47 3.47
N GLN A 117 2.83 -3.50 3.78
CA GLN A 117 2.60 -4.68 2.92
C GLN A 117 1.20 -4.57 2.33
N ILE A 118 1.12 -4.55 1.00
CA ILE A 118 -0.14 -4.37 0.26
C ILE A 118 -0.31 -5.54 -0.69
N TRP A 119 -1.44 -6.25 -0.60
CA TRP A 119 -1.75 -7.34 -1.51
C TRP A 119 -3.00 -7.03 -2.31
N ILE A 120 -2.90 -7.21 -3.63
CA ILE A 120 -3.99 -6.96 -4.57
C ILE A 120 -4.24 -8.25 -5.36
N PHE A 121 -5.50 -8.68 -5.46
CA PHE A 121 -5.88 -9.81 -6.29
C PHE A 121 -5.49 -9.54 -7.74
N PRO A 122 -4.85 -10.50 -8.45
CA PRO A 122 -4.42 -10.30 -9.81
C PRO A 122 -5.58 -10.34 -10.81
N LYS A 123 -5.38 -9.73 -11.98
CA LYS A 123 -6.30 -9.81 -13.12
C LYS A 123 -6.25 -11.18 -13.80
N GLN A 124 -5.05 -11.73 -13.94
CA GLN A 124 -4.80 -13.03 -14.55
C GLN A 124 -4.05 -13.93 -13.58
N THR A 125 -4.47 -15.18 -13.47
CA THR A 125 -3.77 -16.20 -12.68
C THR A 125 -2.70 -16.90 -13.51
N GLY A 126 -1.72 -17.52 -12.84
CA GLY A 126 -0.72 -18.39 -13.47
C GLY A 126 0.30 -17.67 -14.35
N ILE A 127 0.42 -16.33 -14.27
CA ILE A 127 1.47 -15.61 -15.00
C ILE A 127 2.85 -16.03 -14.50
N LYS A 128 3.89 -15.76 -15.29
CA LYS A 128 5.27 -15.99 -14.86
C LYS A 128 5.58 -15.10 -13.63
N PRO A 129 6.13 -15.66 -12.56
CA PRO A 129 6.54 -14.88 -11.41
C PRO A 129 7.54 -13.79 -11.79
N ARG A 130 7.42 -12.61 -11.17
CA ARG A 130 8.29 -11.48 -11.45
C ARG A 130 8.48 -10.59 -10.23
N HIS A 131 9.58 -9.87 -10.24
CA HIS A 131 9.95 -8.87 -9.26
C HIS A 131 10.38 -7.61 -9.99
N ASP A 132 10.01 -6.44 -9.46
CA ASP A 132 10.51 -5.15 -9.90
C ASP A 132 10.58 -4.16 -8.73
N GLN A 133 11.48 -3.19 -8.81
CA GLN A 133 11.71 -2.23 -7.75
C GLN A 133 12.20 -0.91 -8.35
N ARG A 134 11.79 0.21 -7.75
CA ARG A 134 12.26 1.54 -8.17
C ARG A 134 12.22 2.53 -7.02
N THR A 135 13.15 3.48 -7.03
CA THR A 135 13.12 4.66 -6.16
C THR A 135 12.21 5.73 -6.76
N PHE A 136 11.33 6.26 -5.93
CA PHE A 136 10.43 7.37 -6.25
C PHE A 136 10.75 8.55 -5.34
N TYR A 137 11.39 9.58 -5.90
CA TYR A 137 11.87 10.72 -5.13
C TYR A 137 10.72 11.60 -4.61
N PRO A 138 10.80 12.09 -3.35
CA PRO A 138 9.73 12.88 -2.72
C PRO A 138 9.33 14.15 -3.49
N GLU A 139 10.25 14.76 -4.24
CA GLU A 139 9.98 15.94 -5.07
C GLU A 139 8.87 15.70 -6.10
N GLY A 140 8.74 14.45 -6.58
CA GLY A 140 7.72 14.05 -7.53
C GLY A 140 6.29 13.99 -6.98
N ARG A 141 6.13 14.10 -5.65
CA ARG A 141 4.82 14.00 -4.97
C ARG A 141 4.39 15.26 -4.24
N LYS A 142 5.12 16.36 -4.36
CA LYS A 142 4.76 17.61 -3.70
C LYS A 142 3.56 18.25 -4.38
N ASP A 143 2.46 18.33 -3.63
CA ASP A 143 1.17 18.90 -4.06
C ASP A 143 0.62 18.29 -5.38
N GLN A 144 0.99 17.06 -5.67
CA GLN A 144 0.57 16.30 -6.84
C GLN A 144 0.60 14.79 -6.57
N TRP A 145 -0.10 14.01 -7.38
CA TRP A 145 -0.01 12.57 -7.32
C TRP A 145 1.23 12.07 -8.04
N GLN A 146 2.03 11.26 -7.36
CA GLN A 146 3.12 10.48 -7.94
C GLN A 146 2.64 9.04 -8.06
N VAL A 147 2.35 8.59 -9.28
CA VAL A 147 1.95 7.21 -9.54
C VAL A 147 3.17 6.32 -9.40
N VAL A 148 3.11 5.33 -8.53
CA VAL A 148 4.23 4.41 -8.24
C VAL A 148 3.99 2.99 -8.76
N VAL A 149 2.72 2.58 -8.89
CA VAL A 149 2.31 1.29 -9.47
C VAL A 149 1.14 1.53 -10.42
N SER A 150 1.21 0.97 -11.63
CA SER A 150 0.17 1.07 -12.66
C SER A 150 0.39 0.02 -13.77
N PRO A 151 -0.67 -0.51 -14.40
CA PRO A 151 -0.53 -1.34 -15.59
C PRO A 151 -0.29 -0.53 -16.87
N ARG A 152 -0.48 0.80 -16.83
CA ARG A 152 -0.35 1.70 -17.98
C ARG A 152 1.09 2.14 -18.18
N ALA A 153 1.62 1.95 -19.38
CA ALA A 153 2.99 2.35 -19.72
C ALA A 153 3.22 3.88 -19.61
N GLU A 154 2.19 4.68 -19.95
CA GLU A 154 2.24 6.14 -19.89
C GLU A 154 2.36 6.70 -18.47
N ASP A 155 2.04 5.92 -17.44
CA ASP A 155 2.22 6.33 -16.04
C ASP A 155 3.68 6.25 -15.59
N HIS A 156 4.55 5.60 -16.36
CA HIS A 156 5.97 5.41 -16.04
C HIS A 156 6.22 4.87 -14.63
N ALA A 157 5.32 3.99 -14.16
CA ALA A 157 5.35 3.38 -12.84
C ALA A 157 5.76 1.91 -12.91
N LEU A 158 5.85 1.25 -11.75
CA LEU A 158 6.01 -0.21 -11.68
C LEU A 158 4.77 -0.89 -12.21
N TRP A 159 4.95 -1.90 -13.07
CA TRP A 159 3.83 -2.63 -13.66
C TRP A 159 3.16 -3.56 -12.65
N ILE A 160 1.84 -3.67 -12.73
CA ILE A 160 1.00 -4.57 -11.94
C ILE A 160 0.08 -5.39 -12.85
N ASN A 161 -0.16 -6.65 -12.49
CA ASN A 161 -1.13 -7.52 -13.15
C ASN A 161 -2.55 -7.29 -12.60
N GLN A 162 -3.02 -6.04 -12.66
CA GLN A 162 -4.38 -5.65 -12.31
C GLN A 162 -4.67 -4.27 -12.90
N ASP A 163 -5.95 -3.96 -13.15
CA ASP A 163 -6.41 -2.60 -13.47
C ASP A 163 -6.47 -1.77 -12.17
N ALA A 164 -5.30 -1.55 -11.59
CA ALA A 164 -5.12 -0.89 -10.31
C ALA A 164 -3.99 0.13 -10.37
N ARG A 165 -4.03 1.18 -9.53
CA ARG A 165 -2.97 2.17 -9.40
C ARG A 165 -2.68 2.45 -7.92
N LEU A 166 -1.41 2.61 -7.60
CA LEU A 166 -0.98 3.20 -6.33
C LEU A 166 -0.32 4.54 -6.61
N ALA A 167 -0.70 5.55 -5.85
CA ALA A 167 -0.12 6.88 -5.93
C ALA A 167 0.14 7.46 -4.54
N LEU A 168 1.22 8.22 -4.43
CA LEU A 168 1.63 8.92 -3.22
C LEU A 168 1.54 10.42 -3.43
N THR A 169 1.18 11.14 -2.38
CA THR A 169 1.28 12.62 -2.36
C THR A 169 1.77 13.12 -1.01
N HIS A 170 2.54 14.20 -1.06
CA HIS A 170 2.75 15.11 0.08
C HIS A 170 1.96 16.36 -0.21
N LEU A 171 0.81 16.51 0.43
CA LEU A 171 -0.07 17.66 0.25
C LEU A 171 0.23 18.70 1.32
N SER A 172 0.72 19.87 0.90
CA SER A 172 1.05 20.99 1.79
C SER A 172 -0.19 21.47 2.54
N ALA A 173 0.00 22.13 3.69
CA ALA A 173 -1.09 22.73 4.46
C ALA A 173 -1.89 23.74 3.63
N GLY A 174 -3.21 23.75 3.78
CA GLY A 174 -4.11 24.68 3.09
C GLY A 174 -4.31 24.38 1.59
N LYS A 175 -4.03 23.17 1.14
CA LYS A 175 -4.16 22.75 -0.27
C LYS A 175 -5.31 21.77 -0.48
N ALA A 176 -5.73 21.66 -1.74
CA ALA A 176 -6.64 20.63 -2.19
C ALA A 176 -6.02 19.89 -3.38
N LEU A 177 -6.29 18.59 -3.48
CA LEU A 177 -5.82 17.74 -4.57
C LEU A 177 -6.92 16.76 -4.96
N THR A 178 -7.21 16.66 -6.24
CA THR A 178 -8.22 15.75 -6.76
C THR A 178 -7.56 14.47 -7.28
N TYR A 179 -8.16 13.32 -6.93
CA TYR A 179 -7.85 12.03 -7.54
C TYR A 179 -8.96 11.66 -8.51
N THR A 180 -8.59 11.35 -9.74
CA THR A 180 -9.52 10.84 -10.75
C THR A 180 -9.13 9.40 -11.09
N PRO A 181 -10.01 8.41 -10.87
CA PRO A 181 -9.73 7.03 -11.22
C PRO A 181 -9.32 6.88 -12.69
N ALA A 182 -8.28 6.08 -12.92
CA ALA A 182 -7.80 5.79 -14.26
C ALA A 182 -8.65 4.77 -15.00
N PHE A 183 -9.38 3.94 -14.26
CA PHE A 183 -10.22 2.87 -14.79
C PHE A 183 -11.68 3.08 -14.38
N PRO A 184 -12.62 3.04 -15.33
CA PRO A 184 -14.05 3.20 -15.02
C PRO A 184 -14.52 2.13 -14.02
N GLY A 185 -15.29 2.56 -13.02
CA GLY A 185 -15.87 1.68 -12.02
C GLY A 185 -14.94 1.30 -10.85
N ASN A 186 -13.66 1.70 -10.89
CA ASN A 186 -12.77 1.49 -9.77
C ASN A 186 -13.17 2.32 -8.55
N GLY A 187 -12.91 1.74 -7.37
CA GLY A 187 -12.90 2.47 -6.10
C GLY A 187 -11.48 2.92 -5.75
N VAL A 188 -11.38 3.85 -4.81
CA VAL A 188 -10.11 4.36 -4.29
C VAL A 188 -10.11 4.26 -2.77
N TYR A 189 -9.12 3.56 -2.25
CA TYR A 189 -8.84 3.51 -0.82
C TYR A 189 -7.76 4.54 -0.49
N ILE A 190 -8.11 5.54 0.31
CA ILE A 190 -7.19 6.57 0.79
C ILE A 190 -6.69 6.15 2.17
N PHE A 191 -5.39 6.12 2.34
CA PHE A 191 -4.72 5.80 3.60
C PHE A 191 -3.81 6.96 4.01
N LEU A 192 -4.10 7.57 5.17
CA LEU A 192 -3.30 8.66 5.69
C LEU A 192 -2.08 8.12 6.42
N LEU A 193 -0.89 8.44 5.95
CA LEU A 193 0.38 8.06 6.57
C LEU A 193 0.73 8.98 7.73
N GLU A 194 0.69 10.29 7.49
CA GLU A 194 1.05 11.32 8.46
C GLU A 194 0.23 12.59 8.22
N GLY A 195 0.07 13.39 9.27
CA GLY A 195 -0.62 14.68 9.20
C GLY A 195 -2.12 14.57 9.39
N SER A 196 -2.88 15.37 8.64
CA SER A 196 -4.34 15.39 8.67
C SER A 196 -4.88 15.76 7.29
N VAL A 197 -5.91 15.06 6.84
CA VAL A 197 -6.56 15.31 5.55
C VAL A 197 -8.06 15.07 5.66
N GLU A 198 -8.85 15.88 4.97
CA GLU A 198 -10.28 15.67 4.80
C GLU A 198 -10.56 15.02 3.44
N VAL A 199 -11.33 13.96 3.45
CA VAL A 199 -11.75 13.19 2.28
C VAL A 199 -13.23 12.92 2.38
N ASP A 200 -14.02 13.38 1.40
CA ASP A 200 -15.47 13.18 1.35
C ASP A 200 -16.16 13.50 2.71
N GLY A 201 -15.82 14.64 3.30
CA GLY A 201 -16.37 15.10 4.58
C GLY A 201 -15.83 14.41 5.84
N HIS A 202 -14.93 13.42 5.69
CA HIS A 202 -14.27 12.73 6.81
C HIS A 202 -12.87 13.30 7.04
N ARG A 203 -12.58 13.73 8.25
CA ARG A 203 -11.23 14.11 8.66
C ARG A 203 -10.47 12.87 9.14
N LEU A 204 -9.45 12.48 8.39
CA LEU A 204 -8.60 11.36 8.73
C LEU A 204 -7.48 11.79 9.69
N GLN A 205 -7.20 10.91 10.64
CA GLN A 205 -6.01 10.94 11.50
C GLN A 205 -4.96 9.95 10.96
N PRO A 206 -3.69 10.04 11.38
CA PRO A 206 -2.65 9.12 10.90
C PRO A 206 -3.06 7.65 11.01
N ARG A 207 -2.89 6.93 9.89
CA ARG A 207 -3.22 5.51 9.70
C ARG A 207 -4.71 5.19 9.62
N ASP A 208 -5.59 6.19 9.61
CA ASP A 208 -6.96 6.01 9.17
C ASP A 208 -7.02 5.75 7.67
N GLY A 209 -8.04 5.02 7.25
CA GLY A 209 -8.39 4.80 5.86
C GLY A 209 -9.83 5.18 5.53
N ILE A 210 -10.10 5.45 4.28
CA ILE A 210 -11.45 5.59 3.73
C ILE A 210 -11.49 4.97 2.34
N GLY A 211 -12.42 4.05 2.12
CA GLY A 211 -12.72 3.49 0.80
C GLY A 211 -13.87 4.25 0.16
N VAL A 212 -13.67 4.78 -1.05
CA VAL A 212 -14.68 5.52 -1.80
C VAL A 212 -14.91 4.86 -3.15
N SER A 213 -16.15 4.64 -3.52
CA SER A 213 -16.55 4.06 -4.80
C SER A 213 -17.74 4.80 -5.41
N GLU A 214 -18.12 4.43 -6.64
CA GLU A 214 -19.22 5.05 -7.38
C GLU A 214 -19.04 6.57 -7.51
N MET A 215 -17.84 7.00 -7.95
CA MET A 215 -17.46 8.39 -8.07
C MET A 215 -16.72 8.64 -9.39
N GLU A 216 -16.80 9.86 -9.90
CA GLU A 216 -15.98 10.31 -11.03
C GLU A 216 -14.62 10.84 -10.56
N SER A 217 -14.59 11.50 -9.40
CA SER A 217 -13.36 12.01 -8.78
C SER A 217 -13.53 12.17 -7.28
N LEU A 218 -12.42 12.35 -6.59
CA LEU A 218 -12.34 12.48 -5.14
C LEU A 218 -11.39 13.64 -4.80
N THR A 219 -11.80 14.55 -3.93
CA THR A 219 -10.96 15.70 -3.53
C THR A 219 -10.49 15.54 -2.09
N LEU A 220 -9.18 15.67 -1.90
CA LEU A 220 -8.51 15.74 -0.61
C LEU A 220 -8.27 17.20 -0.25
N ARG A 221 -8.43 17.55 1.03
CA ARG A 221 -8.16 18.90 1.56
C ARG A 221 -7.35 18.83 2.82
N THR A 222 -6.32 19.67 2.88
CA THR A 222 -5.56 19.94 4.10
C THR A 222 -5.90 21.33 4.61
N TYR A 223 -5.70 21.55 5.91
CA TYR A 223 -5.95 22.84 6.57
C TYR A 223 -4.67 23.35 7.22
N THR A 224 -4.50 23.16 8.52
CA THR A 224 -3.33 23.66 9.28
C THR A 224 -2.12 22.73 9.21
N LEU A 225 -2.34 21.45 8.89
CA LEU A 225 -1.29 20.44 8.76
C LEU A 225 -1.19 19.96 7.33
N ALA A 226 0.03 19.67 6.89
CA ALA A 226 0.29 18.89 5.69
C ALA A 226 -0.13 17.43 5.89
N ALA A 227 -0.22 16.67 4.81
CA ALA A 227 -0.56 15.24 4.82
C ALA A 227 0.31 14.44 3.86
N ASN A 228 0.80 13.29 4.33
CA ASN A 228 1.37 12.25 3.48
C ASN A 228 0.31 11.17 3.27
N VAL A 229 -0.08 10.94 2.03
CA VAL A 229 -1.23 10.12 1.67
C VAL A 229 -0.85 9.07 0.62
N LEU A 230 -1.36 7.85 0.81
CA LEU A 230 -1.36 6.78 -0.18
C LEU A 230 -2.78 6.60 -0.72
N ALA A 231 -2.92 6.65 -2.05
CA ALA A 231 -4.14 6.27 -2.76
C ALA A 231 -3.95 4.90 -3.41
N ILE A 232 -4.88 3.99 -3.18
CA ILE A 232 -4.91 2.65 -3.79
C ILE A 232 -6.21 2.54 -4.59
N GLU A 233 -6.11 2.65 -5.91
CA GLU A 233 -7.22 2.48 -6.84
C GLU A 233 -7.29 1.02 -7.27
N VAL A 234 -8.46 0.40 -7.12
CA VAL A 234 -8.70 -1.01 -7.46
C VAL A 234 -10.06 -1.24 -8.08
N PRO A 235 -10.21 -2.28 -8.94
CA PRO A 235 -11.53 -2.72 -9.37
C PRO A 235 -12.37 -3.18 -8.17
N MET A 236 -13.65 -2.82 -8.21
CA MET A 236 -14.63 -3.24 -7.20
C MET A 236 -15.29 -4.55 -7.65
N PHE A 237 -15.54 -5.44 -6.70
CA PHE A 237 -16.31 -6.65 -6.97
C PHE A 237 -17.80 -6.33 -6.86
N ALA A 238 -18.59 -6.93 -7.75
CA ALA A 238 -20.05 -6.81 -7.74
C ALA A 238 -20.66 -7.65 -6.61
#